data_c1d0f6e7d138fdcb6c6383a138da8f59
#
_entry.id   c1d0f6e7d138fdcb6c6383a138da8f59
#
_cell.length_a   1.000
_cell.length_b   1.000
_cell.length_c   1.000
_cell.angle_alpha   90.00
_cell.angle_beta   90.00
_cell.angle_gamma   90.00
#
_symmetry.space_group_name_H-M   'P 1'
#
loop_
_entity.id
_entity.type
_entity.pdbx_description
1 polymer ?
#
loop_
_entity_poly.entity_id
_entity_poly.type
_entity_poly.pdbx_seq_one_letter_code
_entity_poly.pdbx_strand_id
1 'polypeptide(L)'
;MFSQQEVHDIIDRVIGYSKLPGCEVSVQWTEDDFIRFANNGITTSAFRVTQQVSITSTTADKRRGNAVVGEITAEALKNGVKQAEDLAAISHPNPEDMPALPAQSYPSLSNFDGYTASVRGDVMVPQVQAVLAGALKNKLVAAGFIQRSANAVGIGNKAGLFGYHTYTDSSLSHTMRNAEGTSSGWASQSSVSVKDLDGEQQARVSIEKCLRGINRKKLDPGKYTVVLEPAAVADLVGWLGAAFDARDAEQGQSFLSKPSPEAGQGKGAGPTFLGEKLFPEIITLRSDPFHPKLASTPWGQSLLPSEKISWIERGVVRNLYYDRFWAEKAGKKPTPDTANLVLDGQDNSLSDLIASVERGLLVTRFWYIRVVQPKTWQLTGLTRDGVFMIENGKVTDPITNFRWNESPAEVLQRTTKLTQPIRVNTVDSGPDVAPALITTDFNFTSISDAV
;
A
#
# COMPACT_ATOMS: atom_id res chain seq x y z
N MET A 1 -2.04 0.73 -25.62
CA MET A 1 -1.38 -0.13 -24.60
C MET A 1 -0.42 -1.06 -25.31
N PHE A 2 0.80 -1.22 -24.82
CA PHE A 2 1.77 -2.13 -25.42
C PHE A 2 1.28 -3.58 -25.31
N SER A 3 1.40 -4.31 -26.39
CA SER A 3 1.24 -5.76 -26.45
C SER A 3 2.47 -6.48 -25.87
N GLN A 4 2.32 -7.75 -25.56
CA GLN A 4 3.42 -8.59 -25.11
C GLN A 4 4.61 -8.60 -26.10
N GLN A 5 4.32 -8.64 -27.43
CA GLN A 5 5.35 -8.65 -28.45
C GLN A 5 6.10 -7.30 -28.50
N GLU A 6 5.39 -6.17 -28.44
CA GLU A 6 6.04 -4.84 -28.42
C GLU A 6 6.96 -4.69 -27.20
N VAL A 7 6.52 -5.16 -26.01
CA VAL A 7 7.35 -5.16 -24.81
C VAL A 7 8.59 -6.05 -24.98
N HIS A 8 8.42 -7.24 -25.54
CA HIS A 8 9.52 -8.15 -25.82
C HIS A 8 10.54 -7.52 -26.77
N ASP A 9 10.08 -6.92 -27.85
CA ASP A 9 10.94 -6.24 -28.84
C ASP A 9 11.71 -5.05 -28.24
N ILE A 10 11.10 -4.31 -27.31
CA ILE A 10 11.78 -3.22 -26.57
C ILE A 10 12.90 -3.78 -25.70
N ILE A 11 12.61 -4.83 -24.94
CA ILE A 11 13.56 -5.49 -24.04
C ILE A 11 14.74 -6.07 -24.83
N ASP A 12 14.47 -6.78 -25.91
CA ASP A 12 15.51 -7.36 -26.77
C ASP A 12 16.44 -6.32 -27.38
N ARG A 13 15.87 -5.19 -27.84
CA ARG A 13 16.68 -4.06 -28.34
C ARG A 13 17.60 -3.50 -27.28
N VAL A 14 17.08 -3.27 -26.06
CA VAL A 14 17.89 -2.74 -24.94
C VAL A 14 19.00 -3.72 -24.56
N ILE A 15 18.67 -5.01 -24.42
CA ILE A 15 19.65 -6.07 -24.14
C ILE A 15 20.72 -6.14 -25.24
N GLY A 16 20.31 -6.02 -26.50
CA GLY A 16 21.21 -6.02 -27.64
C GLY A 16 22.16 -4.84 -27.71
N TYR A 17 21.82 -3.71 -27.11
CA TYR A 17 22.71 -2.52 -27.01
C TYR A 17 23.71 -2.64 -25.86
N SER A 18 23.39 -3.41 -24.82
CA SER A 18 24.23 -3.50 -23.61
C SER A 18 25.50 -4.30 -23.83
N LYS A 19 26.62 -3.74 -23.39
CA LYS A 19 27.97 -4.33 -23.46
C LYS A 19 28.39 -5.02 -22.17
N LEU A 20 27.78 -4.67 -21.04
CA LEU A 20 28.09 -5.26 -19.74
C LEU A 20 27.49 -6.68 -19.61
N PRO A 21 28.06 -7.51 -18.73
CA PRO A 21 27.58 -8.87 -18.51
C PRO A 21 26.16 -8.94 -17.96
N GLY A 22 25.76 -7.98 -17.11
CA GLY A 22 24.41 -7.87 -16.58
C GLY A 22 23.65 -6.73 -17.23
N CYS A 23 22.44 -7.02 -17.71
CA CYS A 23 21.46 -6.02 -18.14
C CYS A 23 20.07 -6.52 -17.78
N GLU A 24 19.34 -5.73 -16.99
CA GLU A 24 17.96 -5.94 -16.58
C GLU A 24 17.12 -4.76 -17.06
N VAL A 25 15.95 -5.06 -17.61
CA VAL A 25 15.07 -4.08 -18.24
C VAL A 25 13.68 -4.21 -17.67
N SER A 26 13.07 -3.11 -17.30
CA SER A 26 11.65 -3.04 -16.99
C SER A 26 10.99 -2.02 -17.91
N VAL A 27 9.87 -2.41 -18.51
CA VAL A 27 9.04 -1.58 -19.38
C VAL A 27 7.71 -1.34 -18.71
N GLN A 28 7.30 -0.09 -18.63
CA GLN A 28 6.00 0.29 -18.12
C GLN A 28 5.29 1.18 -19.13
N TRP A 29 4.02 0.89 -19.36
CA TRP A 29 3.09 1.74 -20.09
C TRP A 29 1.84 1.93 -19.24
N THR A 30 1.42 3.17 -19.06
CA THR A 30 0.24 3.52 -18.28
C THR A 30 -0.59 4.52 -19.06
N GLU A 31 -1.87 4.27 -19.16
CA GLU A 31 -2.88 5.20 -19.66
C GLU A 31 -3.79 5.59 -18.50
N ASP A 32 -3.82 6.89 -18.20
CA ASP A 32 -4.64 7.44 -17.11
C ASP A 32 -5.66 8.43 -17.67
N ASP A 33 -6.89 8.32 -17.19
CA ASP A 33 -7.85 9.43 -17.17
C ASP A 33 -8.10 9.83 -15.73
N PHE A 34 -8.11 11.13 -15.45
CA PHE A 34 -8.41 11.60 -14.11
C PHE A 34 -9.15 12.95 -14.11
N ILE A 35 -9.93 13.16 -13.05
CA ILE A 35 -10.62 14.40 -12.78
C ILE A 35 -10.28 14.83 -11.36
N ARG A 36 -9.77 16.06 -11.22
CA ARG A 36 -9.61 16.75 -9.93
C ARG A 36 -10.74 17.74 -9.76
N PHE A 37 -11.21 17.87 -8.54
CA PHE A 37 -12.21 18.86 -8.18
C PHE A 37 -11.87 19.48 -6.83
N ALA A 38 -12.18 20.76 -6.71
CA ALA A 38 -12.01 21.54 -5.48
C ALA A 38 -13.01 22.70 -5.46
N ASN A 39 -13.34 23.19 -4.28
CA ASN A 39 -14.32 24.28 -4.11
C ASN A 39 -15.63 24.03 -4.87
N ASN A 40 -16.12 22.79 -4.82
CA ASN A 40 -17.34 22.34 -5.47
C ASN A 40 -17.35 22.48 -7.01
N GLY A 41 -16.20 22.50 -7.65
CA GLY A 41 -16.05 22.57 -9.10
C GLY A 41 -14.96 21.65 -9.61
N ILE A 42 -15.09 21.19 -10.85
CA ILE A 42 -14.02 20.46 -11.55
C ILE A 42 -12.91 21.47 -11.88
N THR A 43 -11.69 21.19 -11.43
CA THR A 43 -10.53 22.06 -11.65
C THR A 43 -9.62 21.55 -12.76
N THR A 44 -9.59 20.24 -12.97
CA THR A 44 -8.75 19.60 -13.97
C THR A 44 -9.41 18.32 -14.45
N SER A 45 -9.45 18.12 -15.76
CA SER A 45 -9.75 16.83 -16.39
C SER A 45 -8.64 16.57 -17.39
N ALA A 46 -7.98 15.43 -17.28
CA ALA A 46 -6.85 15.12 -18.15
C ALA A 46 -6.78 13.65 -18.52
N PHE A 47 -6.30 13.43 -19.70
CA PHE A 47 -5.86 12.14 -20.21
C PHE A 47 -4.33 12.18 -20.39
N ARG A 48 -3.68 11.12 -19.94
CA ARG A 48 -2.22 10.99 -20.02
C ARG A 48 -1.83 9.59 -20.41
N VAL A 49 -0.85 9.48 -21.30
CA VAL A 49 -0.12 8.25 -21.57
C VAL A 49 1.32 8.45 -21.11
N THR A 50 1.78 7.55 -20.28
CA THR A 50 3.15 7.53 -19.78
C THR A 50 3.80 6.23 -20.20
N GLN A 51 5.00 6.30 -20.74
CA GLN A 51 5.83 5.14 -21.02
C GLN A 51 7.20 5.34 -20.39
N GLN A 52 7.76 4.25 -19.88
CA GLN A 52 9.05 4.27 -19.20
C GLN A 52 9.77 2.96 -19.40
N VAL A 53 11.06 3.07 -19.72
CA VAL A 53 11.99 1.93 -19.74
C VAL A 53 13.08 2.19 -18.71
N SER A 54 13.12 1.35 -17.66
CA SER A 54 14.21 1.35 -16.68
C SER A 54 15.24 0.31 -17.10
N ILE A 55 16.50 0.71 -17.11
CA ILE A 55 17.63 -0.11 -17.55
C ILE A 55 18.63 -0.17 -16.41
N THR A 56 18.90 -1.38 -15.93
CA THR A 56 19.95 -1.61 -14.93
C THR A 56 21.08 -2.39 -15.57
N SER A 57 22.27 -1.80 -15.61
CA SER A 57 23.50 -2.43 -16.11
C SER A 57 24.38 -2.85 -14.94
N THR A 58 24.93 -4.07 -14.99
CA THR A 58 25.77 -4.65 -13.92
C THR A 58 27.11 -5.11 -14.49
N THR A 59 28.21 -4.68 -13.86
CA THR A 59 29.57 -5.09 -14.21
C THR A 59 29.90 -6.47 -13.62
N ALA A 60 31.01 -7.08 -14.08
CA ALA A 60 31.47 -8.36 -13.56
C ALA A 60 31.85 -8.32 -12.07
N ASP A 61 32.28 -7.17 -11.56
CA ASP A 61 32.62 -6.91 -10.16
C ASP A 61 31.44 -6.34 -9.33
N LYS A 62 30.19 -6.57 -9.80
CA LYS A 62 28.93 -6.27 -9.10
C LYS A 62 28.68 -4.77 -8.87
N ARG A 63 29.11 -3.91 -9.77
CA ARG A 63 28.71 -2.50 -9.77
C ARG A 63 27.45 -2.33 -10.59
N ARG A 64 26.49 -1.59 -10.07
CA ARG A 64 25.21 -1.34 -10.75
C ARG A 64 25.05 0.14 -11.12
N GLY A 65 24.52 0.36 -12.33
CA GLY A 65 24.07 1.67 -12.76
C GLY A 65 22.64 1.55 -13.31
N ASN A 66 21.82 2.54 -13.02
CA ASN A 66 20.43 2.59 -13.47
C ASN A 66 20.17 3.85 -14.29
N ALA A 67 19.45 3.72 -15.39
CA ALA A 67 18.93 4.80 -16.19
C ALA A 67 17.45 4.59 -16.52
N VAL A 68 16.73 5.69 -16.65
CA VAL A 68 15.31 5.68 -16.98
C VAL A 68 15.07 6.50 -18.22
N VAL A 69 14.37 5.95 -19.21
CA VAL A 69 14.05 6.59 -20.50
C VAL A 69 12.54 6.67 -20.67
N GLY A 70 12.04 7.83 -21.06
CA GLY A 70 10.63 8.07 -21.38
C GLY A 70 10.29 7.91 -22.86
N GLU A 71 11.30 7.87 -23.75
CA GLU A 71 11.12 7.70 -25.20
C GLU A 71 11.63 6.34 -25.66
N ILE A 72 10.90 5.69 -26.57
CA ILE A 72 11.23 4.34 -27.06
C ILE A 72 11.84 4.39 -28.48
N THR A 73 12.57 5.45 -28.79
CA THR A 73 13.38 5.52 -30.01
C THR A 73 14.68 4.73 -29.86
N ALA A 74 15.24 4.27 -30.96
CA ALA A 74 16.52 3.54 -30.94
C ALA A 74 17.64 4.36 -30.30
N GLU A 75 17.65 5.67 -30.53
CA GLU A 75 18.64 6.60 -29.98
C GLU A 75 18.46 6.77 -28.48
N ALA A 76 17.24 7.02 -27.99
CA ALA A 76 16.95 7.18 -26.56
C ALA A 76 17.32 5.88 -25.78
N LEU A 77 16.95 4.71 -26.29
CA LEU A 77 17.28 3.43 -25.68
C LEU A 77 18.81 3.18 -25.64
N LYS A 78 19.54 3.48 -26.71
CA LYS A 78 21.02 3.39 -26.73
C LYS A 78 21.67 4.35 -25.71
N ASN A 79 21.19 5.58 -25.64
CA ASN A 79 21.67 6.57 -24.69
C ASN A 79 21.36 6.15 -23.26
N GLY A 80 20.19 5.57 -22.99
CA GLY A 80 19.82 5.01 -21.68
C GLY A 80 20.73 3.86 -21.26
N VAL A 81 21.02 2.92 -22.17
CA VAL A 81 22.00 1.83 -21.91
C VAL A 81 23.38 2.40 -21.58
N LYS A 82 23.87 3.33 -22.45
CA LYS A 82 25.15 3.98 -22.21
C LYS A 82 25.21 4.68 -20.84
N GLN A 83 24.18 5.43 -20.48
CA GLN A 83 24.08 6.10 -19.19
C GLN A 83 24.12 5.11 -18.03
N ALA A 84 23.37 3.99 -18.11
CA ALA A 84 23.39 2.96 -17.10
C ALA A 84 24.77 2.30 -16.96
N GLU A 85 25.47 2.04 -18.09
CA GLU A 85 26.83 1.50 -18.09
C GLU A 85 27.86 2.49 -17.54
N ASP A 86 27.79 3.77 -17.90
CA ASP A 86 28.65 4.83 -17.38
C ASP A 86 28.48 4.98 -15.85
N LEU A 87 27.25 4.93 -15.36
CA LEU A 87 26.95 4.95 -13.92
C LEU A 87 27.47 3.69 -13.20
N ALA A 88 27.33 2.52 -13.81
CA ALA A 88 27.87 1.28 -13.26
C ALA A 88 29.39 1.34 -13.12
N ALA A 89 30.08 1.95 -14.09
CA ALA A 89 31.54 2.06 -14.09
C ALA A 89 32.09 2.87 -12.89
N ILE A 90 31.34 3.85 -12.39
CA ILE A 90 31.76 4.72 -11.28
C ILE A 90 31.11 4.35 -9.94
N SER A 91 30.16 3.42 -9.93
CA SER A 91 29.50 2.96 -8.70
C SER A 91 30.43 2.07 -7.86
N HIS A 92 30.14 1.95 -6.57
CA HIS A 92 30.83 0.98 -5.73
C HIS A 92 30.31 -0.44 -5.96
N PRO A 93 31.21 -1.47 -5.91
CA PRO A 93 30.76 -2.86 -5.94
C PRO A 93 29.80 -3.17 -4.79
N ASN A 94 28.70 -3.85 -5.09
CA ASN A 94 27.77 -4.34 -4.06
C ASN A 94 28.03 -5.83 -3.82
N PRO A 95 28.67 -6.24 -2.72
CA PRO A 95 28.93 -7.66 -2.44
C PRO A 95 27.66 -8.48 -2.28
N GLU A 96 26.53 -7.84 -1.95
CA GLU A 96 25.23 -8.49 -1.79
C GLU A 96 24.46 -8.63 -3.12
N ASP A 97 25.01 -8.10 -4.22
CA ASP A 97 24.37 -8.23 -5.54
C ASP A 97 24.34 -9.69 -5.98
N MET A 98 23.13 -10.17 -6.31
CA MET A 98 22.87 -11.55 -6.70
C MET A 98 22.91 -11.71 -8.22
N PRO A 99 23.30 -12.89 -8.73
CA PRO A 99 23.23 -13.16 -10.16
C PRO A 99 21.82 -12.91 -10.73
N ALA A 100 21.75 -12.47 -12.00
CA ALA A 100 20.47 -12.30 -12.68
C ALA A 100 19.67 -13.61 -12.67
N LEU A 101 18.36 -13.50 -12.45
CA LEU A 101 17.47 -14.67 -12.49
C LEU A 101 17.38 -15.22 -13.91
N PRO A 102 17.44 -16.56 -14.09
CA PRO A 102 17.12 -17.18 -15.36
C PRO A 102 15.63 -17.07 -15.68
N ALA A 103 15.19 -17.64 -16.80
CA ALA A 103 13.78 -17.71 -17.16
C ALA A 103 12.92 -18.20 -15.99
N GLN A 104 11.81 -17.50 -15.76
CA GLN A 104 10.83 -17.78 -14.70
C GLN A 104 9.48 -18.12 -15.32
N SER A 105 8.65 -18.88 -14.58
CA SER A 105 7.23 -19.07 -14.88
C SER A 105 6.40 -18.18 -13.99
N TYR A 106 5.82 -17.13 -14.56
CA TYR A 106 4.98 -16.21 -13.81
C TYR A 106 3.52 -16.64 -13.77
N PRO A 107 2.82 -16.45 -12.64
CA PRO A 107 1.40 -16.78 -12.56
C PRO A 107 0.55 -15.83 -13.41
N SER A 108 -0.56 -16.34 -13.92
CA SER A 108 -1.59 -15.51 -14.57
C SER A 108 -2.49 -14.89 -13.51
N LEU A 109 -2.69 -13.59 -13.55
CA LEU A 109 -3.56 -12.83 -12.63
C LEU A 109 -4.76 -12.26 -13.39
N SER A 110 -5.94 -12.30 -12.76
CA SER A 110 -7.21 -11.86 -13.35
C SER A 110 -7.61 -10.49 -12.81
N ASN A 111 -6.79 -9.48 -13.05
CA ASN A 111 -7.00 -8.11 -12.55
C ASN A 111 -7.05 -7.07 -13.68
N PHE A 112 -7.52 -7.46 -14.84
CA PHE A 112 -7.72 -6.58 -15.99
C PHE A 112 -9.20 -6.54 -16.38
N ASP A 113 -9.80 -5.33 -16.31
CA ASP A 113 -11.15 -5.06 -16.79
C ASP A 113 -11.09 -4.34 -18.14
N GLY A 114 -11.53 -5.04 -19.20
CA GLY A 114 -11.54 -4.50 -20.56
C GLY A 114 -12.40 -3.26 -20.74
N TYR A 115 -13.46 -3.08 -19.94
CA TYR A 115 -14.26 -1.86 -19.98
C TYR A 115 -13.44 -0.67 -19.43
N THR A 116 -12.85 -0.81 -18.25
CA THR A 116 -11.99 0.24 -17.65
C THR A 116 -10.84 0.62 -18.57
N ALA A 117 -10.25 -0.35 -19.27
CA ALA A 117 -9.18 -0.09 -20.23
C ALA A 117 -9.63 0.64 -21.50
N SER A 118 -10.92 0.54 -21.90
CA SER A 118 -11.43 1.06 -23.16
C SER A 118 -12.14 2.42 -23.06
N VAL A 119 -12.63 2.79 -21.87
CA VAL A 119 -13.40 4.02 -21.64
C VAL A 119 -12.51 5.23 -21.46
N ARG A 120 -13.13 6.42 -21.53
CA ARG A 120 -12.49 7.73 -21.29
C ARG A 120 -13.03 8.37 -20.02
N GLY A 121 -12.42 9.49 -19.62
CA GLY A 121 -12.71 10.17 -18.37
C GLY A 121 -14.16 10.63 -18.21
N ASP A 122 -14.92 10.77 -19.29
CA ASP A 122 -16.33 11.17 -19.28
C ASP A 122 -17.23 10.20 -18.47
N VAL A 123 -16.90 8.91 -18.42
CA VAL A 123 -17.63 7.92 -17.63
C VAL A 123 -17.51 8.15 -16.10
N MET A 124 -16.51 8.93 -15.67
CA MET A 124 -16.29 9.28 -14.27
C MET A 124 -17.03 10.57 -13.85
N VAL A 125 -17.49 11.38 -14.83
CA VAL A 125 -18.17 12.66 -14.55
C VAL A 125 -19.41 12.49 -13.67
N PRO A 126 -20.31 11.52 -13.89
CA PRO A 126 -21.48 11.32 -13.03
C PRO A 126 -21.09 11.08 -11.55
N GLN A 127 -20.00 10.37 -11.29
CA GLN A 127 -19.53 10.10 -9.93
C GLN A 127 -19.06 11.40 -9.25
N VAL A 128 -18.32 12.25 -9.98
CA VAL A 128 -17.90 13.57 -9.48
C VAL A 128 -19.11 14.48 -9.25
N GLN A 129 -20.06 14.51 -10.19
CA GLN A 129 -21.28 15.31 -10.06
C GLN A 129 -22.11 14.91 -8.83
N ALA A 130 -22.21 13.61 -8.51
CA ALA A 130 -22.89 13.13 -7.32
C ALA A 130 -22.23 13.65 -6.04
N VAL A 131 -20.88 13.63 -5.99
CA VAL A 131 -20.09 14.18 -4.85
C VAL A 131 -20.34 15.69 -4.71
N LEU A 132 -20.22 16.46 -5.81
CA LEU A 132 -20.41 17.91 -5.81
C LEU A 132 -21.85 18.33 -5.45
N ALA A 133 -22.85 17.63 -5.99
CA ALA A 133 -24.27 17.87 -5.67
C ALA A 133 -24.55 17.60 -4.19
N GLY A 134 -23.97 16.52 -3.62
CA GLY A 134 -24.05 16.22 -2.20
C GLY A 134 -23.46 17.32 -1.34
N ALA A 135 -22.28 17.84 -1.71
CA ALA A 135 -21.63 18.95 -1.02
C ALA A 135 -22.48 20.23 -1.03
N LEU A 136 -22.96 20.63 -2.21
CA LEU A 136 -23.79 21.84 -2.39
C LEU A 136 -25.09 21.75 -1.59
N LYS A 137 -25.79 20.61 -1.64
CA LYS A 137 -27.02 20.37 -0.89
C LYS A 137 -26.86 20.56 0.62
N ASN A 138 -25.68 20.16 1.15
CA ASN A 138 -25.36 20.24 2.58
C ASN A 138 -24.54 21.48 2.97
N LYS A 139 -24.33 22.44 2.06
CA LYS A 139 -23.53 23.65 2.27
C LYS A 139 -22.08 23.34 2.70
N LEU A 140 -21.52 22.27 2.17
CA LEU A 140 -20.15 21.84 2.39
C LEU A 140 -19.29 22.16 1.17
N VAL A 141 -17.97 22.09 1.36
CA VAL A 141 -16.97 22.25 0.32
C VAL A 141 -16.31 20.90 0.05
N ALA A 142 -16.42 20.42 -1.19
CA ALA A 142 -15.77 19.19 -1.64
C ALA A 142 -14.46 19.47 -2.37
N ALA A 143 -13.47 18.63 -2.08
CA ALA A 143 -12.24 18.53 -2.86
C ALA A 143 -11.85 17.06 -2.99
N GLY A 144 -11.37 16.65 -4.18
CA GLY A 144 -11.05 15.25 -4.40
C GLY A 144 -10.48 14.95 -5.78
N PHE A 145 -10.36 13.65 -6.00
CA PHE A 145 -9.73 13.10 -7.17
C PHE A 145 -10.42 11.78 -7.54
N ILE A 146 -10.71 11.59 -8.81
CA ILE A 146 -11.15 10.31 -9.37
C ILE A 146 -10.27 9.98 -10.56
N GLN A 147 -9.90 8.72 -10.69
CA GLN A 147 -9.08 8.23 -11.80
C GLN A 147 -9.47 6.82 -12.22
N ARG A 148 -9.11 6.51 -13.47
CA ARG A 148 -8.99 5.14 -13.97
C ARG A 148 -7.62 4.99 -14.62
N SER A 149 -7.05 3.80 -14.60
CA SER A 149 -5.83 3.49 -15.34
C SER A 149 -5.89 2.13 -16.02
N ALA A 150 -5.18 2.03 -17.15
CA ALA A 150 -4.85 0.77 -17.81
C ALA A 150 -3.33 0.68 -17.95
N ASN A 151 -2.78 -0.45 -17.54
CA ASN A 151 -1.35 -0.63 -17.40
C ASN A 151 -0.87 -1.86 -18.17
N ALA A 152 0.30 -1.75 -18.80
CA ALA A 152 1.08 -2.87 -19.30
C ALA A 152 2.49 -2.78 -18.71
N VAL A 153 2.96 -3.86 -18.13
CA VAL A 153 4.28 -3.95 -17.53
C VAL A 153 5.03 -5.17 -18.08
N GLY A 154 6.32 -5.00 -18.27
CA GLY A 154 7.18 -6.09 -18.69
C GLY A 154 8.55 -6.00 -18.09
N ILE A 155 9.19 -7.15 -17.94
CA ILE A 155 10.56 -7.30 -17.43
C ILE A 155 11.33 -8.29 -18.29
N GLY A 156 12.64 -8.09 -18.35
CA GLY A 156 13.54 -9.03 -18.99
C GLY A 156 15.00 -8.78 -18.63
N ASN A 157 15.84 -9.79 -18.85
CA ASN A 157 17.27 -9.67 -18.61
C ASN A 157 18.10 -10.55 -19.54
N LYS A 158 19.42 -10.38 -19.52
CA LYS A 158 20.36 -11.17 -20.33
C LYS A 158 20.40 -12.66 -19.98
N ALA A 159 19.89 -13.08 -18.82
CA ALA A 159 19.83 -14.50 -18.43
C ALA A 159 18.58 -15.22 -18.96
N GLY A 160 17.79 -14.57 -19.82
CA GLY A 160 16.61 -15.15 -20.48
C GLY A 160 15.31 -15.00 -19.69
N LEU A 161 15.28 -14.22 -18.62
CA LEU A 161 14.05 -13.88 -17.93
C LEU A 161 13.22 -12.98 -18.82
N PHE A 162 11.92 -13.28 -18.92
CA PHE A 162 10.91 -12.46 -19.53
C PHE A 162 9.58 -12.59 -18.77
N GLY A 163 8.92 -11.48 -18.53
CA GLY A 163 7.58 -11.40 -17.96
C GLY A 163 6.78 -10.27 -18.58
N TYR A 164 5.48 -10.49 -18.77
CA TYR A 164 4.53 -9.48 -19.24
C TYR A 164 3.21 -9.60 -18.48
N HIS A 165 2.63 -8.46 -18.13
CA HIS A 165 1.34 -8.43 -17.45
C HIS A 165 0.59 -7.14 -17.76
N THR A 166 -0.76 -7.23 -17.74
CA THR A 166 -1.65 -6.08 -17.85
C THR A 166 -2.62 -6.07 -16.69
N TYR A 167 -2.94 -4.86 -16.20
CA TYR A 167 -3.94 -4.68 -15.13
C TYR A 167 -4.63 -3.33 -15.27
N THR A 168 -5.79 -3.21 -14.66
CA THR A 168 -6.54 -1.96 -14.55
C THR A 168 -6.73 -1.59 -13.08
N ASP A 169 -6.86 -0.31 -12.82
CA ASP A 169 -7.22 0.22 -11.51
C ASP A 169 -8.05 1.48 -11.64
N SER A 170 -8.91 1.72 -10.65
CA SER A 170 -9.72 2.92 -10.56
C SER A 170 -9.90 3.32 -9.10
N SER A 171 -9.98 4.62 -8.84
CA SER A 171 -10.19 5.12 -7.49
C SER A 171 -10.92 6.45 -7.47
N LEU A 172 -11.70 6.66 -6.41
CA LEU A 172 -12.31 7.93 -6.02
C LEU A 172 -11.92 8.20 -4.58
N SER A 173 -11.38 9.38 -4.31
CA SER A 173 -11.09 9.84 -2.95
C SER A 173 -11.44 11.32 -2.82
N HIS A 174 -12.14 11.68 -1.75
CA HIS A 174 -12.51 13.08 -1.53
C HIS A 174 -12.71 13.39 -0.06
N THR A 175 -12.60 14.68 0.24
CA THR A 175 -12.87 15.26 1.55
C THR A 175 -14.00 16.30 1.44
N MET A 176 -14.97 16.22 2.33
CA MET A 176 -15.94 17.26 2.59
C MET A 176 -15.46 18.11 3.75
N ARG A 177 -15.65 19.45 3.66
CA ARG A 177 -15.38 20.39 4.75
C ARG A 177 -16.55 21.32 4.95
N ASN A 178 -16.81 21.75 6.20
CA ASN A 178 -17.72 22.85 6.46
C ASN A 178 -17.09 24.20 6.05
N ALA A 179 -17.91 25.23 5.87
CA ALA A 179 -17.46 26.52 5.35
C ALA A 179 -16.39 27.17 6.24
N GLU A 180 -16.48 26.97 7.55
CA GLU A 180 -15.55 27.49 8.54
C GLU A 180 -14.21 26.73 8.59
N GLY A 181 -14.11 25.58 7.89
CA GLY A 181 -12.91 24.75 7.90
C GLY A 181 -12.62 24.04 9.23
N THR A 182 -13.61 23.98 10.13
CA THR A 182 -13.46 23.39 11.47
C THR A 182 -13.81 21.91 11.55
N SER A 183 -14.41 21.36 10.51
CA SER A 183 -14.79 19.95 10.42
C SER A 183 -14.52 19.42 9.03
N SER A 184 -14.12 18.16 8.95
CA SER A 184 -13.94 17.42 7.71
C SER A 184 -14.47 16.00 7.82
N GLY A 185 -14.77 15.41 6.66
CA GLY A 185 -15.10 14.00 6.51
C GLY A 185 -14.53 13.49 5.20
N TRP A 186 -13.93 12.32 5.24
CA TRP A 186 -13.27 11.70 4.10
C TRP A 186 -13.92 10.37 3.75
N ALA A 187 -13.92 10.07 2.47
CA ALA A 187 -14.27 8.76 1.94
C ALA A 187 -13.42 8.43 0.71
N SER A 188 -13.14 7.16 0.52
CA SER A 188 -12.51 6.64 -0.69
C SER A 188 -13.05 5.29 -1.08
N GLN A 189 -12.94 4.99 -2.36
CA GLN A 189 -13.24 3.69 -2.94
C GLN A 189 -12.24 3.41 -4.06
N SER A 190 -11.84 2.16 -4.21
CA SER A 190 -11.04 1.71 -5.35
C SER A 190 -11.49 0.34 -5.85
N SER A 191 -11.28 0.08 -7.13
CA SER A 191 -11.60 -1.19 -7.77
C SER A 191 -10.74 -1.40 -9.02
N VAL A 192 -10.63 -2.64 -9.48
CA VAL A 192 -10.07 -2.94 -10.80
C VAL A 192 -11.00 -2.47 -11.92
N SER A 193 -12.30 -2.29 -11.62
CA SER A 193 -13.31 -1.80 -12.56
C SER A 193 -13.83 -0.42 -12.16
N VAL A 194 -13.81 0.53 -13.09
CA VAL A 194 -14.37 1.87 -12.89
C VAL A 194 -15.89 1.86 -12.66
N LYS A 195 -16.57 0.80 -13.09
CA LYS A 195 -18.02 0.61 -12.86
C LYS A 195 -18.40 0.43 -11.40
N ASP A 196 -17.46 -0.03 -10.58
CA ASP A 196 -17.71 -0.29 -9.16
C ASP A 196 -17.66 0.97 -8.30
N LEU A 197 -17.16 2.10 -8.86
CA LEU A 197 -17.09 3.36 -8.13
C LEU A 197 -18.49 3.96 -7.95
N ASP A 198 -18.85 4.26 -6.70
CA ASP A 198 -20.15 4.85 -6.31
C ASP A 198 -19.92 6.20 -5.60
N GLY A 199 -19.91 7.28 -6.38
CA GLY A 199 -19.70 8.64 -5.88
C GLY A 199 -20.81 9.10 -4.93
N GLU A 200 -22.06 8.64 -5.11
CA GLU A 200 -23.17 9.00 -4.24
C GLU A 200 -23.02 8.37 -2.85
N GLN A 201 -22.67 7.07 -2.81
CA GLN A 201 -22.41 6.38 -1.53
C GLN A 201 -21.22 6.99 -0.81
N GLN A 202 -20.12 7.28 -1.52
CA GLN A 202 -18.94 7.89 -0.91
C GLN A 202 -19.22 9.32 -0.41
N ALA A 203 -20.03 10.09 -1.14
CA ALA A 203 -20.48 11.41 -0.70
C ALA A 203 -21.30 11.32 0.60
N ARG A 204 -22.25 10.36 0.71
CA ARG A 204 -23.00 10.16 1.94
C ARG A 204 -22.10 9.93 3.15
N VAL A 205 -21.09 9.06 3.02
CA VAL A 205 -20.14 8.75 4.09
C VAL A 205 -19.37 9.99 4.54
N SER A 206 -18.78 10.72 3.59
CA SER A 206 -17.96 11.90 3.91
C SER A 206 -18.78 13.07 4.44
N ILE A 207 -20.01 13.27 3.93
CA ILE A 207 -20.96 14.29 4.41
C ILE A 207 -21.36 14.00 5.86
N GLU A 208 -21.77 12.76 6.16
CA GLU A 208 -22.17 12.36 7.52
C GLU A 208 -21.05 12.63 8.52
N LYS A 209 -19.81 12.22 8.21
CA LYS A 209 -18.64 12.46 9.06
C LYS A 209 -18.35 13.94 9.25
N CYS A 210 -18.40 14.74 8.17
CA CYS A 210 -18.18 16.18 8.24
C CYS A 210 -19.24 16.86 9.10
N LEU A 211 -20.52 16.57 8.91
CA LEU A 211 -21.61 17.19 9.69
C LEU A 211 -21.56 16.76 11.17
N ARG A 212 -21.27 15.48 11.43
CA ARG A 212 -21.09 14.96 12.79
C ARG A 212 -19.87 15.56 13.48
N GLY A 213 -18.83 15.90 12.73
CA GLY A 213 -17.57 16.47 13.23
C GLY A 213 -17.62 17.96 13.61
N ILE A 214 -18.78 18.62 13.51
CA ILE A 214 -18.93 20.03 13.91
C ILE A 214 -18.94 20.16 15.44
N ASN A 215 -18.35 21.24 15.98
CA ASN A 215 -18.24 21.50 17.43
C ASN A 215 -17.46 20.43 18.19
N ARG A 216 -16.28 20.07 17.69
CA ARG A 216 -15.40 19.09 18.32
C ARG A 216 -15.07 19.45 19.77
N LYS A 217 -15.20 18.48 20.66
CA LYS A 217 -14.81 18.58 22.05
C LYS A 217 -13.35 18.22 22.25
N LYS A 218 -12.68 18.87 23.16
CA LYS A 218 -11.34 18.49 23.60
C LYS A 218 -11.46 17.26 24.50
N LEU A 219 -10.55 16.32 24.30
CA LEU A 219 -10.36 15.15 25.16
C LEU A 219 -8.87 15.07 25.48
N ASP A 220 -8.53 14.74 26.72
CA ASP A 220 -7.15 14.62 27.14
C ASP A 220 -6.46 13.46 26.39
N PRO A 221 -5.19 13.64 25.98
CA PRO A 221 -4.37 12.55 25.47
C PRO A 221 -4.28 11.40 26.49
N GLY A 222 -4.09 10.20 26.01
CA GLY A 222 -4.04 9.01 26.88
C GLY A 222 -4.27 7.74 26.08
N LYS A 223 -4.49 6.66 26.81
CA LYS A 223 -4.79 5.35 26.22
C LYS A 223 -6.29 5.10 26.21
N TYR A 224 -6.81 4.72 25.06
CA TYR A 224 -8.24 4.49 24.86
C TYR A 224 -8.50 3.16 24.15
N THR A 225 -9.64 2.56 24.43
CA THR A 225 -10.20 1.57 23.52
C THR A 225 -10.63 2.28 22.24
N VAL A 226 -10.23 1.77 21.08
CA VAL A 226 -10.58 2.38 19.80
C VAL A 226 -11.25 1.37 18.88
N VAL A 227 -12.20 1.86 18.10
CA VAL A 227 -12.69 1.23 16.88
C VAL A 227 -11.97 1.94 15.73
N LEU A 228 -11.07 1.22 15.06
CA LEU A 228 -10.39 1.71 13.88
C LEU A 228 -11.19 1.31 12.64
N GLU A 229 -11.57 2.29 11.81
CA GLU A 229 -12.20 1.99 10.51
C GLU A 229 -11.20 1.34 9.55
N PRO A 230 -11.65 0.68 8.48
CA PRO A 230 -10.76 -0.05 7.54
C PRO A 230 -9.61 0.79 6.99
N ALA A 231 -9.81 2.09 6.77
CA ALA A 231 -8.75 2.98 6.30
C ALA A 231 -7.63 3.17 7.35
N ALA A 232 -7.99 3.35 8.62
CA ALA A 232 -7.01 3.44 9.71
C ALA A 232 -6.25 2.11 9.90
N VAL A 233 -6.95 0.98 9.74
CA VAL A 233 -6.32 -0.35 9.83
C VAL A 233 -5.36 -0.59 8.67
N ALA A 234 -5.75 -0.28 7.44
CA ALA A 234 -4.90 -0.41 6.26
C ALA A 234 -3.64 0.44 6.38
N ASP A 235 -3.76 1.70 6.87
CA ASP A 235 -2.62 2.57 7.11
C ASP A 235 -1.60 1.97 8.10
N LEU A 236 -2.06 1.26 9.15
CA LEU A 236 -1.17 0.59 10.09
C LEU A 236 -0.57 -0.71 9.52
N VAL A 237 -1.41 -1.54 8.92
CA VAL A 237 -1.02 -2.86 8.39
C VAL A 237 -0.07 -2.70 7.20
N GLY A 238 -0.27 -1.69 6.36
CA GLY A 238 0.63 -1.39 5.24
C GLY A 238 2.07 -1.17 5.70
N TRP A 239 2.27 -0.47 6.82
CA TRP A 239 3.60 -0.30 7.42
C TRP A 239 4.16 -1.61 8.00
N LEU A 240 3.31 -2.50 8.49
CA LEU A 240 3.74 -3.76 9.08
C LEU A 240 4.37 -4.71 8.04
N GLY A 241 3.98 -4.59 6.76
CA GLY A 241 4.53 -5.44 5.69
C GLY A 241 6.06 -5.42 5.60
N ALA A 242 6.69 -4.27 5.83
CA ALA A 242 8.15 -4.14 5.83
C ALA A 242 8.81 -4.69 7.12
N ALA A 243 8.04 -4.94 8.18
CA ALA A 243 8.56 -5.40 9.47
C ALA A 243 8.81 -6.91 9.54
N PHE A 244 8.42 -7.66 8.51
CA PHE A 244 8.67 -9.11 8.43
C PHE A 244 10.05 -9.45 7.86
N ASP A 245 10.96 -8.50 7.73
CA ASP A 245 12.31 -8.74 7.22
C ASP A 245 13.06 -9.76 8.07
N ALA A 246 13.55 -10.83 7.41
CA ALA A 246 14.23 -11.94 8.07
C ALA A 246 15.60 -11.54 8.60
N ARG A 247 16.34 -10.71 7.87
CA ARG A 247 17.66 -10.23 8.30
C ARG A 247 17.56 -9.41 9.57
N ASP A 248 16.62 -8.47 9.63
CA ASP A 248 16.39 -7.65 10.82
C ASP A 248 15.94 -8.52 12.01
N ALA A 249 15.05 -9.49 11.77
CA ALA A 249 14.59 -10.40 12.80
C ALA A 249 15.73 -11.27 13.35
N GLU A 250 16.56 -11.84 12.50
CA GLU A 250 17.69 -12.72 12.88
C GLU A 250 18.88 -11.92 13.46
N GLN A 251 19.02 -10.65 13.12
CA GLN A 251 20.05 -9.77 13.69
C GLN A 251 19.62 -9.07 14.99
N GLY A 252 18.41 -9.34 15.52
CA GLY A 252 17.95 -8.74 16.76
C GLY A 252 17.44 -7.30 16.61
N GLN A 253 17.14 -6.86 15.39
CA GLN A 253 16.71 -5.50 15.05
C GLN A 253 15.20 -5.38 14.78
N SER A 254 14.41 -6.42 15.04
CA SER A 254 12.97 -6.47 14.79
C SER A 254 12.19 -6.85 16.05
N PHE A 255 10.90 -6.51 16.09
CA PHE A 255 9.97 -7.04 17.10
C PHE A 255 9.78 -8.55 16.99
N LEU A 256 10.17 -9.14 15.87
CA LEU A 256 10.18 -10.60 15.64
C LEU A 256 11.45 -11.30 16.14
N SER A 257 12.39 -10.54 16.70
CA SER A 257 13.60 -11.08 17.32
C SER A 257 13.31 -11.53 18.75
N LYS A 258 13.79 -12.73 19.12
CA LYS A 258 13.80 -13.14 20.53
C LYS A 258 14.98 -12.51 21.27
N PRO A 259 14.85 -12.24 22.57
CA PRO A 259 15.97 -11.85 23.39
C PRO A 259 17.08 -12.92 23.29
N SER A 260 18.30 -12.49 22.97
CA SER A 260 19.47 -13.35 22.91
C SER A 260 20.70 -12.55 23.37
N PRO A 261 21.61 -13.13 24.19
CA PRO A 261 22.89 -12.48 24.55
C PRO A 261 23.76 -12.17 23.34
N GLU A 262 23.55 -12.86 22.21
CA GLU A 262 24.32 -12.71 20.97
C GLU A 262 23.66 -11.80 19.96
N ALA A 263 22.45 -11.32 20.23
CA ALA A 263 21.71 -10.42 19.36
C ALA A 263 22.49 -9.11 19.16
N GLY A 264 22.73 -8.75 17.89
CA GLY A 264 23.47 -7.52 17.52
C GLY A 264 24.99 -7.65 17.50
N GLN A 265 25.57 -8.82 17.78
CA GLN A 265 27.03 -9.02 17.72
C GLN A 265 27.55 -9.46 16.33
N GLY A 266 26.69 -9.47 15.29
CA GLY A 266 27.07 -9.87 13.93
C GLY A 266 27.41 -11.37 13.75
N LYS A 267 27.18 -12.17 14.77
CA LYS A 267 27.49 -13.60 14.78
C LYS A 267 26.27 -14.44 14.43
N GLY A 268 26.00 -14.61 13.14
CA GLY A 268 25.00 -15.55 12.65
C GLY A 268 23.53 -15.12 12.87
N ALA A 269 22.61 -16.02 12.51
CA ALA A 269 21.17 -15.84 12.68
C ALA A 269 20.75 -16.07 14.13
N GLY A 270 20.24 -15.03 14.79
CA GLY A 270 19.66 -15.12 16.14
C GLY A 270 18.27 -15.78 16.12
N PRO A 271 17.75 -16.19 17.30
CA PRO A 271 16.43 -16.79 17.39
C PRO A 271 15.33 -15.75 17.12
N THR A 272 14.29 -16.17 16.41
CA THR A 272 13.14 -15.34 16.05
C THR A 272 11.84 -15.95 16.61
N PHE A 273 10.75 -15.19 16.55
CA PHE A 273 9.41 -15.68 16.86
C PHE A 273 8.75 -16.46 15.71
N LEU A 274 9.47 -16.79 14.66
CA LEU A 274 8.96 -17.65 13.58
C LEU A 274 8.43 -18.99 14.13
N GLY A 275 7.20 -19.33 13.79
CA GLY A 275 6.49 -20.51 14.29
C GLY A 275 5.77 -20.31 15.63
N GLU A 276 5.85 -19.16 16.27
CA GLU A 276 5.23 -18.90 17.57
C GLU A 276 3.96 -18.06 17.48
N LYS A 277 3.07 -18.24 18.46
CA LYS A 277 1.83 -17.48 18.57
C LYS A 277 2.10 -16.15 19.29
N LEU A 278 2.13 -15.05 18.53
CA LEU A 278 2.31 -13.70 19.06
C LEU A 278 1.02 -12.88 19.07
N PHE A 279 0.00 -13.30 18.35
CA PHE A 279 -1.23 -12.53 18.15
C PHE A 279 -2.44 -13.36 18.56
N PRO A 280 -3.60 -12.72 18.79
CA PRO A 280 -4.88 -13.42 18.95
C PRO A 280 -5.18 -14.33 17.75
N GLU A 281 -5.91 -15.41 17.98
CA GLU A 281 -6.26 -16.39 16.94
C GLU A 281 -7.08 -15.81 15.78
N ILE A 282 -7.78 -14.70 16.02
CA ILE A 282 -8.55 -13.99 15.00
C ILE A 282 -7.67 -13.26 13.96
N ILE A 283 -6.36 -13.12 14.23
CA ILE A 283 -5.44 -12.40 13.34
C ILE A 283 -4.83 -13.37 12.34
N THR A 284 -5.15 -13.14 11.05
CA THR A 284 -4.52 -13.77 9.91
C THR A 284 -4.16 -12.69 8.89
N LEU A 285 -2.86 -12.53 8.62
CA LEU A 285 -2.31 -11.56 7.68
C LEU A 285 -1.55 -12.27 6.58
N ARG A 286 -1.87 -11.97 5.32
CA ARG A 286 -1.22 -12.58 4.16
C ARG A 286 -1.00 -11.60 3.02
N SER A 287 -0.10 -11.97 2.10
CA SER A 287 -0.07 -11.47 0.72
C SER A 287 -0.81 -12.45 -0.17
N ASP A 288 -1.66 -11.94 -1.04
CA ASP A 288 -2.43 -12.75 -1.97
C ASP A 288 -2.50 -12.08 -3.36
N PRO A 289 -1.55 -12.36 -4.25
CA PRO A 289 -1.53 -11.76 -5.59
C PRO A 289 -2.75 -12.16 -6.43
N PHE A 290 -3.42 -13.25 -6.07
CA PHE A 290 -4.62 -13.75 -6.77
C PHE A 290 -5.92 -13.17 -6.22
N HIS A 291 -5.86 -12.24 -5.24
CA HIS A 291 -7.06 -11.68 -4.63
C HIS A 291 -7.88 -10.89 -5.65
N PRO A 292 -9.16 -11.25 -5.91
CA PRO A 292 -9.92 -10.74 -7.05
C PRO A 292 -10.21 -9.23 -6.98
N LYS A 293 -10.11 -8.65 -5.79
CA LYS A 293 -10.34 -7.21 -5.59
C LYS A 293 -9.07 -6.36 -5.71
N LEU A 294 -7.88 -6.96 -5.86
CA LEU A 294 -6.62 -6.23 -5.83
C LEU A 294 -5.90 -6.29 -7.18
N ALA A 295 -5.40 -5.15 -7.63
CA ALA A 295 -4.48 -5.08 -8.75
C ALA A 295 -3.07 -5.45 -8.26
N SER A 296 -2.56 -6.60 -8.69
CA SER A 296 -1.23 -7.09 -8.34
C SER A 296 -0.44 -7.41 -9.59
N THR A 297 0.87 -7.53 -9.48
CA THR A 297 1.75 -7.98 -10.55
C THR A 297 2.26 -9.40 -10.29
N PRO A 298 2.55 -10.19 -11.34
CA PRO A 298 3.03 -11.57 -11.19
C PRO A 298 4.44 -11.68 -10.60
N TRP A 299 5.11 -10.57 -10.36
CA TRP A 299 6.43 -10.45 -9.75
C TRP A 299 6.52 -9.15 -8.94
N GLY A 300 7.46 -9.08 -8.00
CA GLY A 300 7.85 -7.88 -7.28
C GLY A 300 9.24 -7.37 -7.71
N GLN A 301 9.90 -6.63 -6.84
CA GLN A 301 11.24 -6.05 -7.11
C GLN A 301 12.34 -7.11 -7.22
N SER A 302 12.19 -8.24 -6.53
CA SER A 302 13.11 -9.37 -6.61
C SER A 302 13.01 -10.14 -7.92
N LEU A 303 12.01 -9.86 -8.75
CA LEU A 303 11.62 -10.57 -9.97
C LEU A 303 11.27 -12.05 -9.75
N LEU A 304 11.13 -12.49 -8.52
CA LEU A 304 10.60 -13.82 -8.21
C LEU A 304 9.11 -13.89 -8.56
N PRO A 305 8.60 -15.05 -8.99
CA PRO A 305 7.17 -15.24 -9.19
C PRO A 305 6.39 -14.96 -7.90
N SER A 306 5.34 -14.14 -7.98
CA SER A 306 4.49 -13.84 -6.85
C SER A 306 3.74 -15.07 -6.37
N GLU A 307 3.73 -15.31 -5.08
CA GLU A 307 3.08 -16.44 -4.41
C GLU A 307 2.14 -15.90 -3.32
N LYS A 308 1.17 -16.73 -2.93
CA LYS A 308 0.39 -16.47 -1.71
C LYS A 308 1.25 -16.78 -0.49
N ILE A 309 1.44 -15.78 0.38
CA ILE A 309 2.30 -15.89 1.56
C ILE A 309 1.47 -15.57 2.80
N SER A 310 1.43 -16.49 3.76
CA SER A 310 0.84 -16.24 5.07
C SER A 310 1.92 -15.70 6.01
N TRP A 311 1.84 -14.43 6.37
CA TRP A 311 2.75 -13.81 7.36
C TRP A 311 2.38 -14.20 8.78
N ILE A 312 1.09 -14.08 9.08
CA ILE A 312 0.49 -14.50 10.34
C ILE A 312 -0.71 -15.37 10.00
N GLU A 313 -0.80 -16.55 10.59
CA GLU A 313 -1.94 -17.44 10.44
C GLU A 313 -2.49 -17.80 11.83
N ARG A 314 -3.73 -17.40 12.09
CA ARG A 314 -4.39 -17.63 13.37
C ARG A 314 -3.50 -17.25 14.57
N GLY A 315 -2.87 -16.09 14.47
CA GLY A 315 -1.98 -15.54 15.50
C GLY A 315 -0.55 -16.07 15.51
N VAL A 316 -0.22 -17.06 14.70
CA VAL A 316 1.12 -17.65 14.60
C VAL A 316 1.91 -16.99 13.48
N VAL A 317 3.13 -16.53 13.74
CA VAL A 317 4.07 -16.04 12.73
C VAL A 317 4.52 -17.19 11.84
N ARG A 318 4.17 -17.20 10.55
CA ARG A 318 4.42 -18.31 9.63
C ARG A 318 5.60 -18.10 8.71
N ASN A 319 5.85 -16.86 8.32
CA ASN A 319 6.92 -16.53 7.39
C ASN A 319 7.65 -15.25 7.78
N LEU A 320 8.90 -15.17 7.35
CA LEU A 320 9.70 -13.96 7.27
C LEU A 320 10.07 -13.70 5.82
N TYR A 321 10.33 -12.45 5.47
CA TYR A 321 10.80 -12.08 4.16
C TYR A 321 12.31 -12.28 4.08
N TYR A 322 12.72 -13.31 3.33
CA TYR A 322 14.11 -13.57 2.99
C TYR A 322 14.39 -13.03 1.60
N ASP A 323 15.11 -11.93 1.47
CA ASP A 323 15.64 -11.52 0.17
C ASP A 323 16.58 -12.60 -0.38
N ARG A 324 16.96 -12.50 -1.65
CA ARG A 324 17.78 -13.53 -2.31
C ARG A 324 19.15 -13.71 -1.65
N PHE A 325 19.79 -12.61 -1.24
CA PHE A 325 21.10 -12.63 -0.61
C PHE A 325 21.05 -13.25 0.80
N TRP A 326 20.10 -12.78 1.63
CA TRP A 326 19.98 -13.29 3.00
C TRP A 326 19.49 -14.74 3.02
N ALA A 327 18.62 -15.13 2.08
CA ALA A 327 18.17 -16.49 1.90
C ALA A 327 19.35 -17.45 1.60
N GLU A 328 20.24 -17.08 0.66
CA GLU A 328 21.44 -17.87 0.35
C GLU A 328 22.35 -18.00 1.57
N LYS A 329 22.62 -16.89 2.26
CA LYS A 329 23.45 -16.85 3.47
C LYS A 329 22.86 -17.70 4.61
N ALA A 330 21.54 -17.71 4.75
CA ALA A 330 20.84 -18.47 5.78
C ALA A 330 20.52 -19.92 5.37
N GLY A 331 20.85 -20.33 4.15
CA GLY A 331 20.49 -21.66 3.60
C GLY A 331 18.98 -21.86 3.47
N LYS A 332 18.25 -20.79 3.15
CA LYS A 332 16.79 -20.76 2.99
C LYS A 332 16.39 -20.52 1.53
N LYS A 333 15.11 -20.79 1.23
CA LYS A 333 14.50 -20.35 -0.04
C LYS A 333 14.20 -18.85 0.06
N PRO A 334 14.50 -18.04 -0.96
CA PRO A 334 14.07 -16.64 -0.96
C PRO A 334 12.54 -16.53 -1.00
N THR A 335 12.02 -15.53 -0.30
CA THR A 335 10.60 -15.22 -0.25
C THR A 335 10.28 -14.22 -1.37
N PRO A 336 9.25 -14.43 -2.19
CA PRO A 336 8.77 -13.40 -3.11
C PRO A 336 8.38 -12.12 -2.39
N ASP A 337 8.45 -10.99 -3.09
CA ASP A 337 8.06 -9.70 -2.52
C ASP A 337 6.58 -9.67 -2.14
N THR A 338 6.26 -8.85 -1.14
CA THR A 338 4.88 -8.57 -0.75
C THR A 338 4.14 -7.87 -1.89
N ALA A 339 3.17 -8.55 -2.49
CA ALA A 339 2.39 -8.00 -3.59
C ALA A 339 1.26 -7.07 -3.11
N ASN A 340 0.73 -7.34 -1.94
CA ASN A 340 -0.37 -6.63 -1.26
C ASN A 340 -0.49 -7.16 0.16
N LEU A 341 -1.33 -6.54 0.98
CA LEU A 341 -1.67 -7.05 2.31
C LEU A 341 -3.17 -7.29 2.44
N VAL A 342 -3.51 -8.46 2.95
CA VAL A 342 -4.88 -8.88 3.24
C VAL A 342 -4.93 -9.30 4.70
N LEU A 343 -5.57 -8.48 5.53
CA LEU A 343 -5.94 -8.85 6.89
C LEU A 343 -7.34 -9.47 6.83
N ASP A 344 -7.45 -10.73 7.21
CA ASP A 344 -8.73 -11.42 7.26
C ASP A 344 -9.63 -10.81 8.33
N GLY A 345 -10.91 -10.99 8.19
CA GLY A 345 -11.91 -10.44 9.08
C GLY A 345 -12.84 -11.49 9.67
N GLN A 346 -13.86 -11.00 10.35
CA GLN A 346 -14.95 -11.76 10.95
C GLN A 346 -16.30 -11.29 10.42
N ASP A 347 -17.36 -12.05 10.65
CA ASP A 347 -18.71 -11.70 10.22
C ASP A 347 -19.38 -10.75 11.23
N ASN A 348 -18.79 -9.56 11.37
CA ASN A 348 -19.38 -8.45 12.11
C ASN A 348 -19.46 -7.21 11.21
N SER A 349 -20.42 -6.36 11.47
CA SER A 349 -20.51 -5.01 10.88
C SER A 349 -19.76 -3.99 11.76
N LEU A 350 -19.51 -2.80 11.21
CA LEU A 350 -18.95 -1.67 12.01
C LEU A 350 -19.88 -1.27 13.15
N SER A 351 -21.21 -1.36 12.94
CA SER A 351 -22.19 -1.10 14.01
C SER A 351 -22.14 -2.11 15.13
N ASP A 352 -21.84 -3.38 14.84
CA ASP A 352 -21.66 -4.41 15.88
C ASP A 352 -20.41 -4.17 16.74
N LEU A 353 -19.32 -3.70 16.08
CA LEU A 353 -18.13 -3.30 16.80
C LEU A 353 -18.41 -2.13 17.74
N ILE A 354 -19.02 -1.06 17.21
CA ILE A 354 -19.37 0.13 17.99
C ILE A 354 -20.30 -0.25 19.18
N ALA A 355 -21.33 -1.06 18.92
CA ALA A 355 -22.29 -1.48 19.93
C ALA A 355 -21.65 -2.28 21.08
N SER A 356 -20.49 -2.90 20.85
CA SER A 356 -19.78 -3.69 21.87
C SER A 356 -18.79 -2.88 22.73
N VAL A 357 -18.62 -1.58 22.46
CA VAL A 357 -17.71 -0.70 23.20
C VAL A 357 -18.50 0.18 24.17
N GLU A 358 -18.26 0.02 25.47
CA GLU A 358 -18.90 0.84 26.50
C GLU A 358 -18.40 2.29 26.45
N ARG A 359 -17.08 2.47 26.38
CA ARG A 359 -16.42 3.77 26.24
C ARG A 359 -15.17 3.67 25.41
N GLY A 360 -15.05 4.47 24.37
CA GLY A 360 -13.90 4.43 23.45
C GLY A 360 -13.98 5.51 22.38
N LEU A 361 -13.16 5.39 21.35
CA LEU A 361 -13.12 6.30 20.21
C LEU A 361 -13.30 5.55 18.90
N LEU A 362 -14.10 6.12 17.99
CA LEU A 362 -14.13 5.73 16.58
C LEU A 362 -13.12 6.61 15.83
N VAL A 363 -12.19 6.00 15.11
CA VAL A 363 -11.14 6.70 14.33
C VAL A 363 -11.30 6.36 12.85
N THR A 364 -11.48 7.38 12.01
CA THR A 364 -11.73 7.21 10.58
C THR A 364 -10.48 6.79 9.82
N ARG A 365 -9.40 7.55 9.96
CA ARG A 365 -8.12 7.27 9.29
C ARG A 365 -6.95 7.95 9.97
N PHE A 366 -5.74 7.56 9.55
CA PHE A 366 -4.51 8.19 9.96
C PHE A 366 -3.92 9.06 8.84
N TRP A 367 -2.93 9.86 9.20
CA TRP A 367 -2.25 10.77 8.30
C TRP A 367 -0.83 11.03 8.77
N TYR A 368 0.08 11.18 7.80
CA TYR A 368 1.47 11.58 8.06
C TYR A 368 2.19 10.59 9.00
N ILE A 369 2.10 9.31 8.69
CA ILE A 369 2.73 8.25 9.47
C ILE A 369 4.24 8.24 9.24
N ARG A 370 5.01 8.07 10.31
CA ARG A 370 6.48 7.96 10.27
C ARG A 370 6.96 6.93 11.28
N VAL A 371 8.05 6.23 10.94
CA VAL A 371 8.74 5.32 11.86
C VAL A 371 9.50 6.15 12.90
N VAL A 372 9.28 5.82 14.18
CA VAL A 372 9.97 6.41 15.33
C VAL A 372 11.04 5.47 15.84
N GLN A 373 10.72 4.18 15.98
CA GLN A 373 11.63 3.16 16.47
C GLN A 373 11.54 1.91 15.59
N PRO A 374 12.53 1.70 14.69
CA PRO A 374 12.50 0.56 13.76
C PRO A 374 12.44 -0.80 14.47
N LYS A 375 13.19 -1.00 15.54
CA LYS A 375 13.26 -2.30 16.22
C LYS A 375 11.92 -2.77 16.78
N THR A 376 11.13 -1.88 17.36
CA THR A 376 9.79 -2.18 17.87
C THR A 376 8.70 -1.91 16.86
N TRP A 377 9.07 -1.40 15.69
CA TRP A 377 8.20 -0.90 14.65
C TRP A 377 7.19 0.12 15.18
N GLN A 378 7.67 0.99 16.09
CA GLN A 378 6.85 2.06 16.62
C GLN A 378 6.71 3.18 15.59
N LEU A 379 5.47 3.55 15.33
CA LEU A 379 5.09 4.61 14.42
C LEU A 379 4.52 5.79 15.19
N THR A 380 4.57 6.97 14.59
CA THR A 380 3.80 8.14 14.98
C THR A 380 2.96 8.62 13.80
N GLY A 381 1.82 9.22 14.07
CA GLY A 381 0.96 9.80 13.05
C GLY A 381 -0.10 10.70 13.68
N LEU A 382 -1.01 11.18 12.85
CA LEU A 382 -2.16 12.00 13.26
C LEU A 382 -3.45 11.25 12.94
N THR A 383 -4.49 11.41 13.76
CA THR A 383 -5.85 11.11 13.33
C THR A 383 -6.34 12.20 12.39
N ARG A 384 -7.26 11.87 11.48
CA ARG A 384 -7.81 12.83 10.52
C ARG A 384 -9.22 12.47 10.08
N ASP A 385 -9.98 13.51 9.69
CA ASP A 385 -11.31 13.42 9.06
C ASP A 385 -12.36 12.66 9.88
N GLY A 386 -12.23 12.68 11.20
CA GLY A 386 -13.22 12.17 12.13
C GLY A 386 -12.63 11.31 13.25
N VAL A 387 -12.72 11.85 14.46
CA VAL A 387 -12.57 11.11 15.71
C VAL A 387 -13.85 11.37 16.50
N PHE A 388 -14.49 10.29 16.94
CA PHE A 388 -15.78 10.39 17.64
C PHE A 388 -15.74 9.58 18.93
N MET A 389 -16.34 10.12 20.00
CA MET A 389 -16.55 9.37 21.23
C MET A 389 -17.56 8.24 21.00
N ILE A 390 -17.29 7.10 21.59
CA ILE A 390 -18.26 6.01 21.75
C ILE A 390 -18.62 5.92 23.23
N GLU A 391 -19.91 5.98 23.54
CA GLU A 391 -20.44 5.80 24.89
C GLU A 391 -21.67 4.87 24.84
N ASN A 392 -21.64 3.83 25.67
CA ASN A 392 -22.70 2.83 25.77
C ASN A 392 -23.11 2.27 24.38
N GLY A 393 -22.12 1.93 23.57
CA GLY A 393 -22.33 1.34 22.24
C GLY A 393 -22.84 2.30 21.18
N LYS A 394 -22.75 3.62 21.37
CA LYS A 394 -23.23 4.64 20.42
C LYS A 394 -22.15 5.68 20.17
N VAL A 395 -22.07 6.12 18.91
CA VAL A 395 -21.22 7.27 18.56
C VAL A 395 -21.90 8.55 19.03
N THR A 396 -21.22 9.33 19.86
CA THR A 396 -21.74 10.54 20.50
C THR A 396 -21.02 11.80 20.00
N ASP A 397 -20.11 12.33 20.77
CA ASP A 397 -19.46 13.61 20.50
C ASP A 397 -18.31 13.53 19.49
N PRO A 398 -18.15 14.52 18.63
CA PRO A 398 -16.92 14.66 17.85
C PRO A 398 -15.77 15.14 18.75
N ILE A 399 -14.60 14.58 18.55
CA ILE A 399 -13.39 14.85 19.31
C ILE A 399 -12.35 15.53 18.43
N THR A 400 -11.51 16.41 18.99
CA THR A 400 -10.34 16.98 18.31
C THR A 400 -9.38 15.86 17.90
N ASN A 401 -8.67 16.07 16.79
CA ASN A 401 -7.68 15.12 16.33
C ASN A 401 -6.50 14.98 17.32
N PHE A 402 -5.83 13.85 17.24
CA PHE A 402 -4.69 13.51 18.08
C PHE A 402 -3.44 13.20 17.24
N ARG A 403 -2.28 13.42 17.85
CA ARG A 403 -1.08 12.67 17.53
C ARG A 403 -1.09 11.37 18.32
N TRP A 404 -0.63 10.31 17.71
CA TRP A 404 -0.51 8.99 18.33
C TRP A 404 0.89 8.40 18.13
N ASN A 405 1.27 7.49 19.03
CA ASN A 405 2.47 6.67 18.91
C ASN A 405 2.09 5.23 19.23
N GLU A 406 2.19 4.35 18.24
CA GLU A 406 1.79 2.94 18.34
C GLU A 406 2.69 2.04 17.50
N SER A 407 2.81 0.78 17.90
CA SER A 407 3.30 -0.29 17.04
C SER A 407 2.13 -1.04 16.42
N PRO A 408 2.06 -1.17 15.08
CA PRO A 408 1.02 -1.97 14.43
C PRO A 408 0.96 -3.41 14.96
N ALA A 409 2.11 -3.98 15.30
CA ALA A 409 2.17 -5.31 15.91
C ALA A 409 1.45 -5.35 17.27
N GLU A 410 1.69 -4.36 18.16
CA GLU A 410 1.02 -4.26 19.45
C GLU A 410 -0.48 -3.97 19.30
N VAL A 411 -0.87 -3.16 18.31
CA VAL A 411 -2.30 -2.93 17.98
C VAL A 411 -2.98 -4.26 17.63
N LEU A 412 -2.37 -5.06 16.75
CA LEU A 412 -2.90 -6.38 16.39
C LEU A 412 -2.91 -7.36 17.58
N GLN A 413 -1.91 -7.31 18.48
CA GLN A 413 -1.86 -8.14 19.69
C GLN A 413 -3.02 -7.85 20.65
N ARG A 414 -3.47 -6.60 20.72
CA ARG A 414 -4.57 -6.16 21.58
C ARG A 414 -5.92 -6.13 20.87
N THR A 415 -5.98 -6.62 19.63
CA THR A 415 -7.22 -6.66 18.83
C THR A 415 -8.18 -7.72 19.36
N THR A 416 -9.43 -7.34 19.58
CA THR A 416 -10.46 -8.22 20.17
C THR A 416 -11.57 -8.62 19.20
N LYS A 417 -11.88 -7.78 18.20
CA LYS A 417 -12.92 -8.05 17.19
C LYS A 417 -12.53 -7.42 15.85
N LEU A 418 -13.04 -8.01 14.76
CA LEU A 418 -12.86 -7.57 13.38
C LEU A 418 -14.22 -7.53 12.66
N THR A 419 -14.35 -6.66 11.65
CA THR A 419 -15.47 -6.72 10.70
C THR A 419 -15.15 -7.62 9.51
N GLN A 420 -16.08 -7.72 8.55
CA GLN A 420 -15.75 -8.19 7.20
C GLN A 420 -14.75 -7.23 6.55
N PRO A 421 -13.72 -7.76 5.84
CA PRO A 421 -12.70 -6.93 5.24
C PRO A 421 -13.17 -6.34 3.90
N ILE A 422 -12.78 -5.11 3.64
CA ILE A 422 -13.03 -4.40 2.39
C ILE A 422 -11.73 -3.99 1.72
N ARG A 423 -11.77 -3.75 0.41
CA ARG A 423 -10.64 -3.11 -0.28
C ARG A 423 -10.53 -1.66 0.17
N VAL A 424 -9.32 -1.26 0.51
CA VAL A 424 -8.97 0.09 0.95
C VAL A 424 -7.80 0.59 0.13
N ASN A 425 -7.83 1.88 -0.20
CA ASN A 425 -6.73 2.61 -0.79
C ASN A 425 -6.64 3.96 -0.08
N THR A 426 -5.53 4.22 0.60
CA THR A 426 -5.28 5.44 1.34
C THR A 426 -4.07 6.17 0.76
N VAL A 427 -3.63 7.24 1.39
CA VAL A 427 -2.42 7.97 0.98
C VAL A 427 -1.14 7.24 1.40
N ASP A 428 -1.20 6.58 2.56
CA ASP A 428 -0.03 5.92 3.18
C ASP A 428 -0.03 4.39 2.96
N SER A 429 -1.09 3.82 2.40
CA SER A 429 -1.25 2.37 2.17
C SER A 429 -2.16 2.07 1.00
N GLY A 430 -1.97 0.93 0.40
CA GLY A 430 -2.90 0.31 -0.52
C GLY A 430 -2.43 0.15 -1.96
N PRO A 431 -3.23 -0.56 -2.79
CA PRO A 431 -4.53 -1.14 -2.41
C PRO A 431 -4.36 -2.41 -1.56
N ASP A 432 -4.95 -2.41 -0.40
CA ASP A 432 -4.98 -3.52 0.56
C ASP A 432 -6.42 -3.98 0.84
N VAL A 433 -6.57 -5.07 1.58
CA VAL A 433 -7.86 -5.51 2.11
C VAL A 433 -7.79 -5.56 3.62
N ALA A 434 -8.61 -4.75 4.27
CA ALA A 434 -8.61 -4.62 5.72
C ALA A 434 -10.02 -4.55 6.30
N PRO A 435 -10.27 -5.16 7.47
CA PRO A 435 -11.47 -4.96 8.28
C PRO A 435 -11.38 -3.68 9.10
N ALA A 436 -12.47 -3.23 9.70
CA ALA A 436 -12.40 -2.43 10.92
C ALA A 436 -12.04 -3.35 12.10
N LEU A 437 -11.44 -2.79 13.15
CA LEU A 437 -11.07 -3.56 14.36
C LEU A 437 -11.31 -2.79 15.65
N ILE A 438 -11.43 -3.54 16.75
CA ILE A 438 -11.35 -3.00 18.10
C ILE A 438 -9.99 -3.38 18.69
N THR A 439 -9.27 -2.39 19.19
CA THR A 439 -8.07 -2.60 20.01
C THR A 439 -8.13 -1.77 21.29
N THR A 440 -7.51 -2.26 22.35
CA THR A 440 -7.43 -1.55 23.64
C THR A 440 -6.13 -0.76 23.75
N ASP A 441 -6.10 0.16 24.71
CA ASP A 441 -4.88 0.91 25.08
C ASP A 441 -4.16 1.63 23.93
N PHE A 442 -4.88 2.07 22.91
CA PHE A 442 -4.31 2.84 21.81
C PHE A 442 -3.83 4.20 22.33
N ASN A 443 -2.57 4.54 22.08
CA ASN A 443 -1.86 5.62 22.74
C ASN A 443 -1.90 6.94 21.95
N PHE A 444 -2.71 7.87 22.40
CA PHE A 444 -2.73 9.25 21.91
C PHE A 444 -1.84 10.13 22.78
N THR A 445 -0.85 10.79 22.16
CA THR A 445 0.23 11.50 22.88
C THR A 445 0.02 12.99 23.04
N SER A 446 -0.73 13.61 22.12
CA SER A 446 -1.07 15.04 22.18
C SER A 446 -2.28 15.36 21.31
N ILE A 447 -2.94 16.47 21.59
CA ILE A 447 -3.98 17.04 20.73
C ILE A 447 -3.32 17.58 19.45
N SER A 448 -4.02 17.46 18.33
CA SER A 448 -3.64 18.02 17.03
C SER A 448 -4.73 18.97 16.53
N ASP A 449 -4.35 20.16 16.13
CA ASP A 449 -5.27 21.17 15.54
C ASP A 449 -5.55 20.88 14.05
N ALA A 450 -4.99 19.81 13.47
CA ALA A 450 -5.27 19.39 12.10
C ALA A 450 -6.77 19.08 11.90
N VAL A 451 -7.30 19.48 10.73
CA VAL A 451 -8.71 19.27 10.35
C VAL A 451 -8.78 18.44 9.08
#